data_05db374fad27fb4ed4520dc51e6b2f68
#
_entry.id   05db374fad27fb4ed4520dc51e6b2f68
#
_cell.length_a   1.000
_cell.length_b   1.000
_cell.length_c   1.000
_cell.angle_alpha   90.00
_cell.angle_beta   90.00
_cell.angle_gamma   90.00
#
_symmetry.space_group_name_H-M   'P 1'
#
loop_
_entity.id
_entity.type
_entity.pdbx_description
1 polymer ?
#
loop_
_entity_poly.entity_id
_entity_poly.type
_entity_poly.pdbx_seq_one_letter_code
_entity_poly.pdbx_strand_id
1 'polypeptide(L)'
;ELVSRIPSIAVPNKMYRNKGNLQFEDIGIQWGFNQNSFSNGATYVDIDNDGDLDLVVNNVNEPAMIFKNHASENKSNHYIGFSFKGIGDNHFAIGTKVEVFTKGNKISRELFPCRGFQSSMDYKVLVGLGSIQKPDSIIVYWPNNTHEKINSYVVDKVNVIQQPAFNKKDLNILLEQKEFPLFQPELASFDKHEQPDYTDFYTERGLPIMPSHFGT
;
A
#
# COMPACT_ATOMS: atom_id res chain seq x y z
N GLU A 1 1.11 34.17 -12.20
CA GLU A 1 2.35 34.68 -12.86
C GLU A 1 3.66 34.23 -12.19
N LEU A 2 3.76 34.12 -10.85
CA LEU A 2 4.99 33.64 -10.19
C LEU A 2 5.27 32.17 -10.48
N VAL A 3 4.26 31.30 -10.44
CA VAL A 3 4.40 29.86 -10.68
C VAL A 3 4.88 29.57 -12.10
N SER A 4 4.44 30.36 -13.10
CA SER A 4 4.90 30.20 -14.49
C SER A 4 6.36 30.60 -14.71
N ARG A 5 7.00 31.26 -13.74
CA ARG A 5 8.41 31.66 -13.77
C ARG A 5 9.34 30.69 -13.02
N ILE A 6 8.77 29.74 -12.27
CA ILE A 6 9.57 28.72 -11.59
C ILE A 6 10.03 27.71 -12.64
N PRO A 7 11.34 27.47 -12.80
CA PRO A 7 11.84 26.50 -13.75
C PRO A 7 11.39 25.09 -13.33
N SER A 8 10.72 24.39 -14.25
CA SER A 8 10.41 22.99 -14.07
C SER A 8 11.61 22.14 -14.49
N ILE A 9 12.15 21.36 -13.58
CA ILE A 9 13.30 20.49 -13.83
C ILE A 9 12.85 19.04 -13.69
N ALA A 10 12.87 18.31 -14.80
CA ALA A 10 12.61 16.87 -14.79
C ALA A 10 13.80 16.12 -14.17
N VAL A 11 13.53 15.19 -13.28
CA VAL A 11 14.53 14.37 -12.61
C VAL A 11 14.21 12.89 -12.75
N PRO A 12 15.22 11.99 -12.74
CA PRO A 12 14.97 10.56 -12.79
C PRO A 12 14.39 10.08 -11.47
N ASN A 13 13.51 9.09 -11.56
CA ASN A 13 13.00 8.40 -10.39
C ASN A 13 14.12 7.65 -9.65
N LYS A 14 14.02 7.55 -8.34
CA LYS A 14 15.01 6.89 -7.51
C LYS A 14 14.49 5.56 -6.99
N MET A 15 15.35 4.54 -7.05
CA MET A 15 15.08 3.22 -6.50
C MET A 15 16.20 2.83 -5.54
N TYR A 16 15.83 2.54 -4.29
CA TYR A 16 16.80 2.21 -3.26
C TYR A 16 16.66 0.74 -2.83
N ARG A 17 17.79 0.02 -2.87
CA ARG A 17 17.89 -1.33 -2.30
C ARG A 17 18.31 -1.24 -0.84
N ASN A 18 17.57 -1.89 0.04
CA ASN A 18 17.98 -2.08 1.43
C ASN A 18 19.07 -3.16 1.51
N LYS A 19 20.23 -2.82 2.03
CA LYS A 19 21.38 -3.73 2.24
C LYS A 19 21.44 -4.29 3.67
N GLY A 20 20.49 -3.96 4.51
CA GLY A 20 20.54 -4.24 5.94
C GLY A 20 21.32 -3.17 6.73
N ASN A 21 21.29 -3.24 8.05
CA ASN A 21 21.99 -2.32 8.95
C ASN A 21 21.72 -0.82 8.65
N LEU A 22 20.48 -0.49 8.25
CA LEU A 22 20.06 0.88 7.87
C LEU A 22 20.82 1.47 6.68
N GLN A 23 21.45 0.64 5.86
CA GLN A 23 22.13 1.07 4.65
C GLN A 23 21.27 0.86 3.41
N PHE A 24 21.23 1.87 2.55
CA PHE A 24 20.51 1.85 1.29
C PHE A 24 21.45 2.23 0.14
N GLU A 25 21.28 1.58 -0.98
CA GLU A 25 22.03 1.82 -2.21
C GLU A 25 21.08 2.30 -3.31
N ASP A 26 21.39 3.42 -3.96
CA ASP A 26 20.65 3.87 -5.15
C ASP A 26 21.00 2.97 -6.32
N ILE A 27 20.03 2.19 -6.77
CA ILE A 27 20.16 1.27 -7.89
C ILE A 27 19.24 1.67 -9.06
N GLY A 28 18.67 2.87 -9.03
CA GLY A 28 17.69 3.32 -10.00
C GLY A 28 18.19 3.17 -11.44
N ILE A 29 19.39 3.65 -11.76
CA ILE A 29 19.96 3.56 -13.11
C ILE A 29 20.13 2.09 -13.55
N GLN A 30 20.61 1.23 -12.66
CA GLN A 30 20.82 -0.19 -12.95
C GLN A 30 19.53 -0.93 -13.24
N TRP A 31 18.41 -0.47 -12.65
CA TRP A 31 17.07 -1.05 -12.79
C TRP A 31 16.21 -0.33 -13.83
N GLY A 32 16.79 0.55 -14.65
CA GLY A 32 16.10 1.18 -15.76
C GLY A 32 15.41 2.51 -15.45
N PHE A 33 15.58 3.07 -14.24
CA PHE A 33 15.00 4.35 -13.83
C PHE A 33 15.92 5.53 -14.20
N ASN A 34 16.36 5.61 -15.46
CA ASN A 34 17.27 6.62 -15.94
C ASN A 34 16.59 7.75 -16.71
N GLN A 35 15.30 7.63 -16.99
CA GLN A 35 14.53 8.64 -17.71
C GLN A 35 14.09 9.75 -16.78
N ASN A 36 14.36 11.00 -17.17
CA ASN A 36 13.85 12.17 -16.46
C ASN A 36 12.35 12.31 -16.68
N SER A 37 11.62 12.68 -15.64
CA SER A 37 10.16 12.83 -15.68
C SER A 37 9.66 13.78 -14.60
N PHE A 38 8.40 14.15 -14.70
CA PHE A 38 7.66 14.89 -13.68
C PHE A 38 6.72 13.95 -12.93
N SER A 39 7.29 12.93 -12.30
CA SER A 39 6.51 11.89 -11.61
C SER A 39 5.75 12.46 -10.42
N ASN A 40 4.49 12.08 -10.28
CA ASN A 40 3.59 12.53 -9.24
C ASN A 40 3.16 11.40 -8.30
N GLY A 41 2.63 10.31 -8.85
CA GLY A 41 2.18 9.15 -8.10
C GLY A 41 2.71 7.86 -8.70
N ALA A 42 2.81 6.83 -7.88
CA ALA A 42 3.24 5.51 -8.34
C ALA A 42 2.47 4.42 -7.61
N THR A 43 2.21 3.32 -8.30
CA THR A 43 1.65 2.11 -7.72
C THR A 43 2.33 0.89 -8.31
N TYR A 44 2.30 -0.21 -7.59
CA TYR A 44 2.79 -1.48 -8.08
C TYR A 44 1.64 -2.49 -8.22
N VAL A 45 1.71 -3.32 -9.24
CA VAL A 45 0.69 -4.30 -9.58
C VAL A 45 1.31 -5.40 -10.44
N ASP A 46 0.83 -6.61 -10.35
CA ASP A 46 1.18 -7.71 -11.25
C ASP A 46 0.28 -7.61 -12.50
N ILE A 47 0.77 -6.89 -13.55
CA ILE A 47 -0.05 -6.53 -14.72
C ILE A 47 -0.29 -7.75 -15.61
N ASP A 48 0.74 -8.58 -15.81
CA ASP A 48 0.68 -9.73 -16.71
C ASP A 48 0.45 -11.06 -16.01
N ASN A 49 0.24 -11.04 -14.69
CA ASN A 49 -0.03 -12.19 -13.82
C ASN A 49 1.10 -13.24 -13.82
N ASP A 50 2.34 -12.80 -13.92
CA ASP A 50 3.52 -13.65 -13.89
C ASP A 50 4.08 -13.85 -12.46
N GLY A 51 3.54 -13.13 -11.47
CA GLY A 51 3.82 -13.31 -10.04
C GLY A 51 4.87 -12.37 -9.49
N ASP A 52 5.36 -11.44 -10.29
CA ASP A 52 6.17 -10.34 -9.80
C ASP A 52 5.41 -9.00 -9.91
N LEU A 53 5.90 -7.96 -9.25
CA LEU A 53 5.21 -6.69 -9.19
C LEU A 53 5.86 -5.70 -10.15
N ASP A 54 5.09 -5.27 -11.15
CA ASP A 54 5.42 -4.18 -12.05
C ASP A 54 5.18 -2.84 -11.37
N LEU A 55 5.71 -1.76 -11.94
CA LEU A 55 5.52 -0.42 -11.43
C LEU A 55 4.87 0.47 -12.49
N VAL A 56 3.81 1.16 -12.09
CA VAL A 56 3.15 2.20 -12.88
C VAL A 56 3.40 3.55 -12.22
N VAL A 57 3.94 4.49 -12.98
CA VAL A 57 4.25 5.84 -12.52
C VAL A 57 3.46 6.84 -13.32
N ASN A 58 2.65 7.65 -12.64
CA ASN A 58 1.94 8.75 -13.26
C ASN A 58 2.81 10.00 -13.32
N ASN A 59 2.76 10.72 -14.44
CA ASN A 59 3.53 11.93 -14.65
C ASN A 59 2.62 13.14 -14.86
N VAL A 60 3.10 14.31 -14.52
CA VAL A 60 2.39 15.58 -14.74
C VAL A 60 2.64 16.01 -16.20
N ASN A 61 1.56 16.18 -16.96
CA ASN A 61 1.59 16.61 -18.37
C ASN A 61 2.39 15.70 -19.32
N GLU A 62 2.69 14.48 -18.92
CA GLU A 62 3.40 13.47 -19.71
C GLU A 62 2.67 12.11 -19.59
N PRO A 63 2.86 11.18 -20.55
CA PRO A 63 2.34 9.84 -20.45
C PRO A 63 2.82 9.13 -19.19
N ALA A 64 1.97 8.25 -18.62
CA ALA A 64 2.38 7.37 -17.55
C ALA A 64 3.49 6.42 -18.03
N MET A 65 4.40 6.09 -17.12
CA MET A 65 5.45 5.11 -17.36
C MET A 65 5.04 3.76 -16.75
N ILE A 66 5.28 2.69 -17.49
CA ILE A 66 5.10 1.33 -17.01
C ILE A 66 6.46 0.65 -17.04
N PHE A 67 6.92 0.20 -15.88
CA PHE A 67 8.16 -0.56 -15.73
C PHE A 67 7.81 -2.00 -15.46
N LYS A 68 8.05 -2.86 -16.45
CA LYS A 68 7.87 -4.30 -16.27
C LYS A 68 9.02 -4.85 -15.42
N ASN A 69 8.65 -5.63 -14.41
CA ASN A 69 9.60 -6.42 -13.64
C ASN A 69 9.93 -7.72 -14.43
N HIS A 70 11.13 -8.23 -14.28
CA HIS A 70 11.59 -9.46 -14.91
C HIS A 70 12.09 -10.48 -13.87
N ALA A 71 11.70 -10.32 -12.61
CA ALA A 71 12.17 -11.21 -11.54
C ALA A 71 11.61 -12.63 -11.69
N SER A 72 10.43 -12.80 -12.27
CA SER A 72 9.77 -14.08 -12.55
C SER A 72 10.45 -14.89 -13.66
N GLU A 73 11.20 -14.21 -14.54
CA GLU A 73 11.96 -14.89 -15.61
C GLU A 73 13.08 -15.78 -15.05
N ASN A 74 13.57 -15.45 -13.85
CA ASN A 74 14.50 -16.30 -13.13
C ASN A 74 13.76 -17.47 -12.47
N LYS A 75 13.75 -18.63 -13.13
CA LYS A 75 13.05 -19.84 -12.68
C LYS A 75 13.51 -20.40 -11.33
N SER A 76 14.57 -19.89 -10.74
CA SER A 76 14.97 -20.23 -9.37
C SER A 76 14.25 -19.39 -8.31
N ASN A 77 13.53 -18.36 -8.69
CA ASN A 77 12.71 -17.55 -7.80
C ASN A 77 11.28 -18.08 -7.76
N HIS A 78 10.75 -18.15 -6.54
CA HIS A 78 9.38 -18.59 -6.26
C HIS A 78 8.61 -17.48 -5.57
N TYR A 79 7.29 -17.51 -5.69
CA TYR A 79 6.38 -16.64 -4.99
C TYR A 79 5.16 -17.40 -4.49
N ILE A 80 4.37 -16.79 -3.64
CA ILE A 80 3.02 -17.22 -3.31
C ILE A 80 2.11 -16.01 -3.29
N GLY A 81 1.00 -16.11 -4.00
CA GLY A 81 -0.03 -15.08 -4.06
C GLY A 81 -1.27 -15.48 -3.27
N PHE A 82 -1.97 -14.47 -2.77
CA PHE A 82 -3.24 -14.61 -2.06
C PHE A 82 -4.26 -13.61 -2.60
N SER A 83 -5.47 -14.11 -2.83
CA SER A 83 -6.68 -13.32 -3.05
C SER A 83 -7.68 -13.70 -1.97
N PHE A 84 -8.07 -12.75 -1.15
CA PHE A 84 -8.95 -13.03 -0.02
C PHE A 84 -10.39 -12.74 -0.37
N LYS A 85 -11.29 -13.61 0.11
CA LYS A 85 -12.73 -13.40 0.07
C LYS A 85 -13.23 -13.22 1.49
N GLY A 86 -13.64 -12.01 1.81
CA GLY A 86 -14.19 -11.64 3.11
C GLY A 86 -15.68 -11.97 3.24
N ILE A 87 -16.22 -11.67 4.40
CA ILE A 87 -17.63 -11.81 4.73
C ILE A 87 -18.27 -10.45 5.04
N GLY A 88 -19.59 -10.37 4.92
CA GLY A 88 -20.32 -9.11 5.12
C GLY A 88 -19.92 -8.07 4.07
N ASP A 89 -19.80 -6.81 4.48
CA ASP A 89 -19.52 -5.68 3.59
C ASP A 89 -18.05 -5.59 3.15
N ASN A 90 -17.15 -6.26 3.85
CA ASN A 90 -15.72 -6.31 3.49
C ASN A 90 -15.41 -7.50 2.57
N HIS A 91 -15.98 -7.49 1.37
CA HIS A 91 -15.91 -8.60 0.42
C HIS A 91 -14.47 -8.98 0.01
N PHE A 92 -13.56 -8.03 0.03
CA PHE A 92 -12.15 -8.24 -0.31
C PHE A 92 -11.28 -8.54 0.90
N ALA A 93 -11.87 -8.60 2.11
CA ALA A 93 -11.15 -8.79 3.36
C ALA A 93 -9.98 -7.80 3.55
N ILE A 94 -10.19 -6.51 3.21
CA ILE A 94 -9.20 -5.44 3.41
C ILE A 94 -8.80 -5.41 4.89
N GLY A 95 -7.50 -5.28 5.17
CA GLY A 95 -6.93 -5.38 6.51
C GLY A 95 -6.50 -6.80 6.91
N THR A 96 -6.68 -7.79 6.00
CA THR A 96 -6.12 -9.13 6.22
C THR A 96 -4.61 -9.08 6.21
N LYS A 97 -3.97 -9.68 7.21
CA LYS A 97 -2.53 -9.86 7.29
C LYS A 97 -2.17 -11.32 7.04
N VAL A 98 -1.14 -11.57 6.25
CA VAL A 98 -0.56 -12.89 6.04
C VAL A 98 0.87 -12.91 6.56
N GLU A 99 1.23 -13.97 7.28
CA GLU A 99 2.57 -14.27 7.72
C GLU A 99 3.03 -15.58 7.10
N VAL A 100 4.12 -15.52 6.37
CA VAL A 100 4.75 -16.67 5.72
C VAL A 100 6.07 -16.95 6.40
N PHE A 101 6.22 -18.16 6.93
CA PHE A 101 7.42 -18.60 7.65
C PHE A 101 8.27 -19.46 6.73
N THR A 102 9.57 -19.16 6.66
CA THR A 102 10.52 -19.83 5.77
C THR A 102 11.88 -19.93 6.43
N LYS A 103 12.39 -21.14 6.70
CA LYS A 103 13.73 -21.38 7.25
C LYS A 103 14.11 -20.45 8.43
N GLY A 104 13.18 -20.28 9.36
CA GLY A 104 13.38 -19.42 10.54
C GLY A 104 13.14 -17.93 10.31
N ASN A 105 12.89 -17.50 9.09
CA ASN A 105 12.50 -16.12 8.77
C ASN A 105 10.97 -15.99 8.69
N LYS A 106 10.49 -14.77 8.95
CA LYS A 106 9.07 -14.42 8.82
C LYS A 106 8.92 -13.26 7.83
N ILE A 107 8.06 -13.45 6.84
CA ILE A 107 7.64 -12.41 5.91
C ILE A 107 6.20 -12.07 6.25
N SER A 108 5.93 -10.79 6.53
CA SER A 108 4.59 -10.30 6.82
C SER A 108 4.13 -9.35 5.72
N ARG A 109 2.89 -9.51 5.27
CA ARG A 109 2.22 -8.63 4.31
C ARG A 109 0.79 -8.39 4.76
N GLU A 110 0.29 -7.21 4.46
CA GLU A 110 -1.08 -6.83 4.76
C GLU A 110 -1.78 -6.39 3.47
N LEU A 111 -3.03 -6.80 3.33
CA LEU A 111 -3.89 -6.34 2.25
C LEU A 111 -4.38 -4.94 2.55
N PHE A 112 -3.64 -3.97 2.07
CA PHE A 112 -3.95 -2.56 2.16
C PHE A 112 -3.78 -1.92 0.77
N PRO A 113 -4.87 -1.72 0.03
CA PRO A 113 -4.79 -1.32 -1.38
C PRO A 113 -4.32 0.11 -1.61
N CYS A 114 -4.50 1.01 -0.63
CA CYS A 114 -4.06 2.40 -0.77
C CYS A 114 -2.56 2.52 -0.53
N ARG A 115 -1.80 2.77 -1.58
CA ARG A 115 -0.35 2.87 -1.54
C ARG A 115 0.15 3.97 -2.47
N GLY A 116 1.09 4.78 -1.96
CA GLY A 116 1.60 5.91 -2.72
C GLY A 116 0.65 7.10 -2.75
N PHE A 117 1.10 8.19 -3.36
CA PHE A 117 0.32 9.43 -3.43
C PHE A 117 -0.85 9.26 -4.42
N GLN A 118 -2.08 9.42 -3.93
CA GLN A 118 -3.32 9.30 -4.71
C GLN A 118 -3.37 8.03 -5.59
N SER A 119 -2.85 6.93 -5.05
CA SER A 119 -2.69 5.68 -5.80
C SER A 119 -3.23 4.50 -5.01
N SER A 120 -3.72 3.51 -5.72
CA SER A 120 -4.16 2.23 -5.16
C SER A 120 -3.78 1.07 -6.08
N MET A 121 -3.68 -0.10 -5.48
CA MET A 121 -3.31 -1.34 -6.14
C MET A 121 -4.48 -2.32 -6.13
N ASP A 122 -4.32 -3.47 -6.78
CA ASP A 122 -5.29 -4.55 -6.74
C ASP A 122 -5.37 -5.21 -5.35
N TYR A 123 -6.37 -6.10 -5.17
CA TYR A 123 -6.61 -6.79 -3.90
C TYR A 123 -5.86 -8.12 -3.77
N LYS A 124 -4.71 -8.27 -4.44
CA LYS A 124 -3.83 -9.41 -4.27
C LYS A 124 -2.69 -9.09 -3.31
N VAL A 125 -2.25 -10.10 -2.60
CA VAL A 125 -1.03 -10.04 -1.78
C VAL A 125 -0.03 -11.01 -2.37
N LEU A 126 1.10 -10.51 -2.86
CA LEU A 126 2.20 -11.32 -3.37
C LEU A 126 3.34 -11.35 -2.36
N VAL A 127 3.89 -12.54 -2.14
CA VAL A 127 5.01 -12.78 -1.24
C VAL A 127 6.10 -13.53 -2.00
N GLY A 128 7.20 -12.85 -2.28
CA GLY A 128 8.38 -13.47 -2.87
C GLY A 128 9.06 -14.42 -1.87
N LEU A 129 9.35 -15.62 -2.31
CA LEU A 129 9.99 -16.68 -1.52
C LEU A 129 11.48 -16.87 -1.84
N GLY A 130 11.99 -16.15 -2.88
CA GLY A 130 13.32 -16.40 -3.42
C GLY A 130 13.46 -17.84 -3.87
N SER A 131 14.53 -18.52 -3.52
CA SER A 131 14.77 -19.91 -3.88
C SER A 131 14.01 -20.95 -3.05
N ILE A 132 13.09 -20.56 -2.19
CA ILE A 132 12.36 -21.44 -1.30
C ILE A 132 11.10 -21.96 -2.02
N GLN A 133 11.08 -23.27 -2.30
CA GLN A 133 9.99 -23.93 -2.99
C GLN A 133 8.77 -24.21 -2.11
N LYS A 134 8.95 -24.24 -0.78
CA LYS A 134 7.86 -24.54 0.14
C LYS A 134 8.05 -23.78 1.44
N PRO A 135 7.10 -22.91 1.83
CA PRO A 135 7.06 -22.32 3.17
C PRO A 135 6.88 -23.37 4.26
N ASP A 136 7.42 -23.10 5.45
CA ASP A 136 7.25 -23.94 6.64
C ASP A 136 5.82 -23.86 7.17
N SER A 137 5.26 -22.66 7.17
CA SER A 137 3.86 -22.42 7.52
C SER A 137 3.37 -21.07 7.00
N ILE A 138 2.05 -20.96 6.88
CA ILE A 138 1.36 -19.74 6.48
C ILE A 138 0.24 -19.51 7.47
N ILE A 139 0.18 -18.31 8.04
CA ILE A 139 -0.89 -17.88 8.95
C ILE A 139 -1.57 -16.65 8.36
N VAL A 140 -2.89 -16.69 8.28
CA VAL A 140 -3.73 -15.58 7.87
C VAL A 140 -4.45 -15.02 9.09
N TYR A 141 -4.34 -13.71 9.29
CA TYR A 141 -5.06 -12.95 10.31
C TYR A 141 -6.14 -12.13 9.63
N TRP A 142 -7.37 -12.39 9.98
CA TRP A 142 -8.53 -11.75 9.39
C TRP A 142 -8.88 -10.42 10.08
N PRO A 143 -9.59 -9.50 9.39
CA PRO A 143 -9.95 -8.19 9.96
C PRO A 143 -10.79 -8.25 11.23
N ASN A 144 -11.46 -9.38 11.48
CA ASN A 144 -12.25 -9.64 12.70
C ASN A 144 -11.41 -10.20 13.87
N ASN A 145 -10.09 -10.06 13.83
CA ASN A 145 -9.13 -10.56 14.82
C ASN A 145 -9.07 -12.10 14.96
N THR A 146 -9.70 -12.85 14.06
CA THR A 146 -9.48 -14.30 14.00
C THR A 146 -8.26 -14.63 13.14
N HIS A 147 -7.70 -15.80 13.31
CA HIS A 147 -6.59 -16.27 12.48
C HIS A 147 -6.71 -17.75 12.17
N GLU A 148 -6.08 -18.17 11.10
CA GLU A 148 -6.01 -19.58 10.71
C GLU A 148 -4.67 -19.93 10.06
N LYS A 149 -4.30 -21.18 10.17
CA LYS A 149 -3.15 -21.75 9.46
C LYS A 149 -3.61 -22.31 8.13
N ILE A 150 -3.00 -21.86 7.04
CA ILE A 150 -3.30 -22.37 5.70
C ILE A 150 -2.50 -23.64 5.45
N ASN A 151 -3.22 -24.76 5.27
CA ASN A 151 -2.61 -26.08 5.07
C ASN A 151 -2.58 -26.50 3.59
N SER A 152 -3.43 -25.89 2.75
CA SER A 152 -3.52 -26.19 1.32
C SER A 152 -3.23 -24.92 0.51
N TYR A 153 -2.16 -24.92 -0.24
CA TYR A 153 -1.74 -23.82 -1.10
C TYR A 153 -0.87 -24.33 -2.25
N VAL A 154 -0.74 -23.53 -3.27
CA VAL A 154 0.14 -23.80 -4.43
C VAL A 154 1.12 -22.66 -4.55
N VAL A 155 2.41 -22.97 -4.57
CA VAL A 155 3.50 -22.01 -4.84
C VAL A 155 3.47 -21.64 -6.32
N ASP A 156 3.95 -20.47 -6.66
CA ASP A 156 3.95 -19.86 -7.99
C ASP A 156 2.53 -19.67 -8.57
N LYS A 157 1.56 -19.47 -7.66
CA LYS A 157 0.17 -19.16 -8.01
C LYS A 157 -0.49 -18.25 -6.99
N VAL A 158 -1.56 -17.59 -7.42
CA VAL A 158 -2.48 -16.87 -6.54
C VAL A 158 -3.49 -17.85 -5.97
N ASN A 159 -3.48 -18.00 -4.66
CA ASN A 159 -4.38 -18.86 -3.89
C ASN A 159 -5.60 -18.06 -3.44
N VAL A 160 -6.79 -18.55 -3.68
CA VAL A 160 -8.02 -17.92 -3.17
C VAL A 160 -8.33 -18.46 -1.79
N ILE A 161 -8.33 -17.59 -0.79
CA ILE A 161 -8.61 -17.94 0.61
C ILE A 161 -9.92 -17.30 1.04
N GLN A 162 -10.84 -18.13 1.54
CA GLN A 162 -12.14 -17.69 2.00
C GLN A 162 -12.09 -17.48 3.52
N GLN A 163 -12.52 -16.30 3.98
CA GLN A 163 -12.68 -16.04 5.41
C GLN A 163 -13.71 -17.02 6.01
N PRO A 164 -13.37 -17.72 7.11
CA PRO A 164 -14.30 -18.59 7.78
C PRO A 164 -15.55 -17.84 8.26
N ALA A 165 -16.70 -18.51 8.21
CA ALA A 165 -17.93 -17.95 8.75
C ALA A 165 -17.76 -17.64 10.24
N PHE A 166 -18.12 -16.42 10.61
CA PHE A 166 -17.99 -15.94 11.97
C PHE A 166 -19.28 -16.18 12.76
N ASN A 167 -19.17 -16.67 13.98
CA ASN A 167 -20.32 -16.87 14.81
C ASN A 167 -20.66 -15.56 15.55
N LYS A 168 -21.83 -14.97 15.33
CA LYS A 168 -22.25 -13.69 15.94
C LYS A 168 -22.14 -13.65 17.48
N LYS A 169 -22.10 -14.81 18.13
CA LYS A 169 -21.90 -14.88 19.60
C LYS A 169 -20.53 -14.34 20.02
N ASP A 170 -19.50 -14.46 19.19
CA ASP A 170 -18.15 -13.99 19.53
C ASP A 170 -18.01 -12.46 19.38
N LEU A 171 -18.89 -11.84 18.57
CA LEU A 171 -18.94 -10.38 18.41
C LEU A 171 -19.51 -9.68 19.66
N ASN A 172 -20.48 -10.31 20.33
CA ASN A 172 -21.14 -9.71 21.49
C ASN A 172 -20.20 -9.55 22.69
N ILE A 173 -19.16 -10.40 22.80
CA ILE A 173 -18.16 -10.29 23.87
C ILE A 173 -17.27 -9.05 23.66
N LEU A 174 -17.05 -8.63 22.42
CA LEU A 174 -16.26 -7.44 22.10
C LEU A 174 -17.07 -6.14 22.19
N LEU A 175 -18.41 -6.22 22.04
CA LEU A 175 -19.30 -5.05 22.05
C LEU A 175 -19.84 -4.70 23.44
N GLU A 176 -19.68 -5.57 24.45
CA GLU A 176 -20.12 -5.33 25.83
C GLU A 176 -19.16 -4.46 26.66
N GLN A 177 -17.99 -4.10 26.15
CA GLN A 177 -17.19 -3.07 26.79
C GLN A 177 -17.87 -1.72 26.54
N LYS A 178 -18.54 -1.20 27.56
CA LYS A 178 -18.99 0.20 27.61
C LYS A 178 -17.74 1.07 27.54
N GLU A 179 -17.32 1.42 26.33
CA GLU A 179 -16.25 2.40 26.15
C GLU A 179 -16.80 3.77 26.58
N PHE A 180 -16.20 4.32 27.61
CA PHE A 180 -16.35 5.74 27.88
C PHE A 180 -15.67 6.48 26.72
N PRO A 181 -16.30 7.49 26.14
CA PRO A 181 -15.66 8.25 25.07
C PRO A 181 -14.34 8.83 25.58
N LEU A 182 -13.26 8.47 24.90
CA LEU A 182 -11.90 8.98 25.19
C LEU A 182 -11.80 10.49 24.96
N PHE A 183 -12.68 11.03 24.11
CA PHE A 183 -12.73 12.44 23.78
C PHE A 183 -14.15 12.95 24.06
N GLN A 184 -14.23 14.06 24.78
CA GLN A 184 -15.48 14.79 24.98
C GLN A 184 -15.31 16.17 24.33
N PRO A 185 -16.34 16.68 23.61
CA PRO A 185 -16.29 18.02 23.09
C PRO A 185 -16.30 19.00 24.27
N GLU A 186 -15.27 19.82 24.34
CA GLU A 186 -15.17 20.90 25.30
C GLU A 186 -15.40 22.23 24.58
N LEU A 187 -16.27 23.07 25.13
CA LEU A 187 -16.49 24.37 24.56
C LEU A 187 -15.26 25.23 24.86
N ALA A 188 -14.37 25.33 23.90
CA ALA A 188 -13.27 26.26 23.96
C ALA A 188 -13.77 27.65 23.55
N SER A 189 -13.38 28.69 24.32
CA SER A 189 -13.68 30.06 24.01
C SER A 189 -12.73 30.65 22.96
N PHE A 190 -12.62 29.94 21.83
CA PHE A 190 -11.91 30.48 20.68
C PHE A 190 -12.87 31.30 19.81
N ASP A 191 -12.37 32.38 19.25
CA ASP A 191 -13.12 33.14 18.26
C ASP A 191 -13.39 32.24 17.04
N LYS A 192 -14.60 32.37 16.49
CA LYS A 192 -14.95 31.64 15.26
C LYS A 192 -13.99 32.08 14.16
N HIS A 193 -13.33 31.11 13.53
CA HIS A 193 -12.54 31.39 12.33
C HIS A 193 -13.45 31.98 11.24
N GLU A 194 -13.15 33.19 10.79
CA GLU A 194 -13.80 33.81 9.64
C GLU A 194 -12.86 33.73 8.45
N GLN A 195 -13.20 32.84 7.53
CA GLN A 195 -12.45 32.73 6.29
C GLN A 195 -12.86 33.86 5.36
N PRO A 196 -11.91 34.66 4.83
CA PRO A 196 -12.20 35.64 3.81
C PRO A 196 -12.83 35.00 2.58
N ASP A 197 -13.70 35.73 1.91
CA ASP A 197 -14.39 35.24 0.70
C ASP A 197 -13.42 35.26 -0.52
N TYR A 198 -12.36 34.44 -0.44
CA TYR A 198 -11.42 34.21 -1.55
C TYR A 198 -11.10 32.73 -1.70
N THR A 199 -10.65 32.36 -2.88
CA THR A 199 -10.21 30.99 -3.16
C THR A 199 -8.68 30.92 -3.07
N ASP A 200 -8.14 30.15 -2.17
CA ASP A 200 -6.69 29.98 -1.94
C ASP A 200 -5.94 29.66 -3.22
N PHE A 201 -6.54 28.84 -4.08
CA PHE A 201 -5.98 28.50 -5.37
C PHE A 201 -5.64 29.73 -6.24
N TYR A 202 -6.41 30.80 -6.16
CA TYR A 202 -6.15 32.02 -6.93
C TYR A 202 -5.25 33.03 -6.19
N THR A 203 -5.31 33.04 -4.89
CA THR A 203 -4.66 34.07 -4.06
C THR A 203 -3.28 33.61 -3.58
N GLU A 204 -3.13 32.33 -3.27
CA GLU A 204 -1.92 31.76 -2.68
C GLU A 204 -1.21 30.76 -3.61
N ARG A 205 -1.21 31.07 -4.90
CA ARG A 205 -0.60 30.27 -6.00
C ARG A 205 0.88 30.03 -5.83
N GLY A 206 1.46 29.69 -4.97
CA GLY A 206 2.90 29.41 -4.79
C GLY A 206 3.17 28.72 -3.48
N LEU A 207 2.12 28.57 -2.68
CA LEU A 207 2.24 27.83 -1.43
C LEU A 207 1.95 26.36 -1.67
N PRO A 208 2.82 25.44 -1.22
CA PRO A 208 2.61 24.01 -1.37
C PRO A 208 1.48 23.46 -0.50
N ILE A 209 0.99 24.27 0.44
CA ILE A 209 -0.09 23.93 1.39
C ILE A 209 -1.09 25.09 1.36
N MET A 210 -2.37 24.81 1.42
CA MET A 210 -3.44 25.80 1.52
C MET A 210 -3.72 26.15 2.98
N PRO A 211 -3.07 27.19 3.55
CA PRO A 211 -3.10 27.43 4.99
C PRO A 211 -4.46 27.87 5.51
N SER A 212 -5.30 28.45 4.67
CA SER A 212 -6.63 28.90 5.07
C SER A 212 -7.62 27.78 5.35
N HIS A 213 -7.32 26.55 4.91
CA HIS A 213 -8.14 25.38 5.22
C HIS A 213 -7.76 24.68 6.53
N PHE A 214 -6.66 25.06 7.13
CA PHE A 214 -6.31 24.63 8.48
C PHE A 214 -6.91 25.61 9.48
N GLY A 215 -8.21 25.43 9.76
CA GLY A 215 -8.87 26.18 10.81
C GLY A 215 -8.15 25.99 12.15
N THR A 216 -8.00 27.05 12.89
CA THR A 216 -7.56 27.03 14.27
C THR A 216 -8.64 26.45 15.17
#